data_3c0fd6db9fc9c41eebdb441b2a6dceb0
#
_entry.id   3c0fd6db9fc9c41eebdb441b2a6dceb0
#
_cell.length_a   1.000
_cell.length_b   1.000
_cell.length_c   1.000
_cell.angle_alpha   90.00
_cell.angle_beta   90.00
_cell.angle_gamma   90.00
#
_symmetry.space_group_name_H-M   'P 1'
#
loop_
_entity.id
_entity.type
_entity.pdbx_description
1 polymer ?
#
loop_
_entity_poly.entity_id
_entity_poly.type
_entity_poly.pdbx_seq_one_letter_code
_entity_poly.pdbx_strand_id
1 'polypeptide(L)'
;MTHTIRQANVDDVEQLVPLFDAYRQFYGRTSDAAAARAFLLARCANKESTLFIAHEGDTAIGFAQLYPSFSSVSLARIFILNDLFVQEQARRTRVASSLLSAAATFAVSLGAVRLSLSTALTNDAAHALYRSAGWNRDQQFSVYHLALSV
;
A
#
# COMPACT_ATOMS: atom_id res chain seq x y z
N MET A 1 -14.45 -16.19 7.96
CA MET A 1 -13.14 -16.58 7.46
C MET A 1 -12.08 -15.71 8.07
N THR A 2 -11.03 -16.35 8.56
CA THR A 2 -9.95 -15.64 9.21
C THR A 2 -8.83 -15.35 8.21
N HIS A 3 -8.25 -14.18 8.35
CA HIS A 3 -7.07 -13.81 7.58
C HIS A 3 -5.94 -13.41 8.52
N THR A 4 -4.72 -13.47 8.02
CA THR A 4 -3.53 -13.05 8.76
C THR A 4 -2.80 -11.97 8.00
N ILE A 5 -2.20 -11.03 8.72
CA ILE A 5 -1.38 -9.97 8.15
C ILE A 5 0.03 -10.10 8.73
N ARG A 6 1.03 -10.02 7.88
CA ARG A 6 2.42 -9.92 8.33
C ARG A 6 3.23 -9.06 7.37
N GLN A 7 4.37 -8.60 7.84
CA GLN A 7 5.33 -7.93 6.99
C GLN A 7 5.92 -8.96 6.02
N ALA A 8 5.96 -8.61 4.74
CA ALA A 8 6.51 -9.45 3.70
C ALA A 8 8.02 -9.26 3.57
N ASN A 9 8.68 -10.27 3.00
CA ASN A 9 10.11 -10.20 2.67
C ASN A 9 10.30 -10.64 1.22
N VAL A 10 11.55 -10.76 0.77
CA VAL A 10 11.87 -11.09 -0.62
C VAL A 10 11.28 -12.45 -1.05
N ASP A 11 11.15 -13.39 -0.11
CA ASP A 11 10.60 -14.71 -0.43
C ASP A 11 9.10 -14.67 -0.73
N ASP A 12 8.43 -13.59 -0.38
CA ASP A 12 7.01 -13.41 -0.63
C ASP A 12 6.72 -12.79 -2.00
N VAL A 13 7.74 -12.32 -2.72
CA VAL A 13 7.54 -11.57 -3.97
C VAL A 13 6.74 -12.38 -4.98
N GLU A 14 6.99 -13.68 -5.11
CA GLU A 14 6.25 -14.51 -6.07
C GLU A 14 4.74 -14.54 -5.78
N GLN A 15 4.34 -14.50 -4.52
CA GLN A 15 2.91 -14.41 -4.16
C GLN A 15 2.37 -12.99 -4.34
N LEU A 16 3.21 -11.98 -4.20
CA LEU A 16 2.80 -10.58 -4.35
C LEU A 16 2.63 -10.18 -5.82
N VAL A 17 3.37 -10.78 -6.74
CA VAL A 17 3.35 -10.39 -8.15
C VAL A 17 1.95 -10.43 -8.77
N PRO A 18 1.14 -11.48 -8.61
CA PRO A 18 -0.22 -11.47 -9.17
C PRO A 18 -1.10 -10.39 -8.58
N LEU A 19 -0.98 -10.12 -7.28
CA LEU A 19 -1.75 -9.08 -6.61
C LEU A 19 -1.32 -7.69 -7.08
N PHE A 20 -0.02 -7.46 -7.20
CA PHE A 20 0.53 -6.21 -7.65
C PHE A 20 0.17 -5.93 -9.12
N ASP A 21 0.24 -6.97 -9.95
CA ASP A 21 -0.16 -6.85 -11.36
C ASP A 21 -1.66 -6.54 -11.47
N ALA A 22 -2.51 -7.19 -10.67
CA ALA A 22 -3.95 -6.91 -10.63
C ALA A 22 -4.23 -5.49 -10.14
N TYR A 23 -3.49 -5.01 -9.16
CA TYR A 23 -3.58 -3.63 -8.68
C TYR A 23 -3.29 -2.63 -9.80
N ARG A 24 -2.22 -2.86 -10.58
CA ARG A 24 -1.88 -2.01 -11.71
C ARG A 24 -2.96 -2.03 -12.80
N GLN A 25 -3.55 -3.18 -13.05
CA GLN A 25 -4.67 -3.31 -13.98
C GLN A 25 -5.90 -2.54 -13.50
N PHE A 26 -6.16 -2.54 -12.21
CA PHE A 26 -7.24 -1.74 -11.62
C PHE A 26 -7.05 -0.24 -11.93
N TYR A 27 -5.81 0.22 -12.03
CA TYR A 27 -5.49 1.59 -12.39
C TYR A 27 -5.29 1.78 -13.91
N GLY A 28 -5.78 0.85 -14.73
CA GLY A 28 -5.81 1.00 -16.17
C GLY A 28 -4.55 0.57 -16.90
N ARG A 29 -3.61 -0.06 -16.20
CA ARG A 29 -2.39 -0.55 -16.85
C ARG A 29 -2.61 -1.94 -17.43
N THR A 30 -1.87 -2.24 -18.51
CA THR A 30 -1.85 -3.56 -19.10
C THR A 30 -1.10 -4.53 -18.18
N SER A 31 -1.58 -5.77 -18.09
CA SER A 31 -0.90 -6.81 -17.33
C SER A 31 0.55 -6.99 -17.80
N ASP A 32 1.48 -7.00 -16.84
CA ASP A 32 2.91 -7.21 -17.11
C ASP A 32 3.56 -7.78 -15.84
N ALA A 33 3.38 -9.07 -15.66
CA ALA A 33 3.88 -9.75 -14.45
C ALA A 33 5.41 -9.66 -14.34
N ALA A 34 6.12 -9.71 -15.46
CA ALA A 34 7.59 -9.63 -15.45
C ALA A 34 8.07 -8.27 -14.95
N ALA A 35 7.46 -7.17 -15.43
CA ALA A 35 7.80 -5.83 -14.96
C ALA A 35 7.40 -5.64 -13.50
N ALA A 36 6.26 -6.17 -13.09
CA ALA A 36 5.80 -6.13 -11.69
C ALA A 36 6.82 -6.83 -10.77
N ARG A 37 7.28 -8.02 -11.16
CA ARG A 37 8.30 -8.77 -10.39
C ARG A 37 9.59 -7.97 -10.28
N ALA A 38 10.08 -7.44 -11.39
CA ALA A 38 11.33 -6.67 -11.40
C ALA A 38 11.24 -5.45 -10.50
N PHE A 39 10.11 -4.74 -10.52
CA PHE A 39 9.91 -3.57 -9.67
C PHE A 39 9.94 -3.95 -8.18
N LEU A 40 9.19 -4.98 -7.79
CA LEU A 40 9.13 -5.40 -6.38
C LEU A 40 10.48 -5.92 -5.89
N LEU A 41 11.19 -6.70 -6.71
CA LEU A 41 12.52 -7.20 -6.33
C LEU A 41 13.51 -6.05 -6.13
N ALA A 42 13.49 -5.05 -7.00
CA ALA A 42 14.36 -3.88 -6.86
C ALA A 42 14.06 -3.10 -5.59
N ARG A 43 12.76 -2.92 -5.24
CA ARG A 43 12.38 -2.25 -3.99
C ARG A 43 12.91 -3.02 -2.78
N CYS A 44 12.80 -4.34 -2.79
CA CYS A 44 13.30 -5.18 -1.70
C CYS A 44 14.83 -5.12 -1.61
N ALA A 45 15.52 -5.27 -2.73
CA ALA A 45 16.99 -5.28 -2.76
C ALA A 45 17.58 -3.96 -2.25
N ASN A 46 16.95 -2.84 -2.58
CA ASN A 46 17.43 -1.51 -2.20
C ASN A 46 16.82 -1.00 -0.88
N LYS A 47 15.99 -1.80 -0.23
CA LYS A 47 15.32 -1.42 1.02
C LYS A 47 14.52 -0.12 0.88
N GLU A 48 13.82 0.01 -0.24
CA GLU A 48 13.10 1.24 -0.58
C GLU A 48 11.62 1.20 -0.24
N SER A 49 11.11 0.04 0.18
CA SER A 49 9.72 -0.07 0.58
C SER A 49 9.54 -1.08 1.71
N THR A 50 8.38 -1.00 2.37
CA THR A 50 7.92 -2.00 3.31
C THR A 50 6.60 -2.54 2.80
N LEU A 51 6.50 -3.85 2.73
CA LEU A 51 5.32 -4.55 2.22
C LEU A 51 4.65 -5.34 3.33
N PHE A 52 3.33 -5.30 3.35
CA PHE A 52 2.51 -6.17 4.19
C PHE A 52 1.69 -7.07 3.30
N ILE A 53 1.58 -8.34 3.67
CA ILE A 53 0.84 -9.33 2.91
C ILE A 53 -0.27 -9.92 3.78
N ALA A 54 -1.43 -10.07 3.18
CA ALA A 54 -2.57 -10.70 3.83
C ALA A 54 -2.77 -12.08 3.24
N HIS A 55 -2.94 -13.06 4.10
CA HIS A 55 -3.20 -14.45 3.71
C HIS A 55 -4.52 -14.95 4.28
N GLU A 56 -5.19 -15.79 3.52
CA GLU A 56 -6.24 -16.68 4.00
C GLU A 56 -5.72 -18.11 3.80
N GLY A 57 -5.36 -18.79 4.90
CA GLY A 57 -4.59 -20.01 4.78
C GLY A 57 -3.25 -19.74 4.10
N ASP A 58 -2.96 -20.47 3.04
CA ASP A 58 -1.73 -20.29 2.26
C ASP A 58 -1.90 -19.34 1.06
N THR A 59 -3.09 -18.80 0.87
CA THR A 59 -3.41 -17.95 -0.28
C THR A 59 -3.22 -16.49 0.06
N ALA A 60 -2.38 -15.80 -0.72
CA ALA A 60 -2.23 -14.35 -0.61
C ALA A 60 -3.48 -13.67 -1.19
N ILE A 61 -4.13 -12.81 -0.42
CA ILE A 61 -5.40 -12.18 -0.79
C ILE A 61 -5.34 -10.66 -0.84
N GLY A 62 -4.27 -10.05 -0.38
CA GLY A 62 -4.12 -8.61 -0.40
C GLY A 62 -2.74 -8.18 0.02
N PHE A 63 -2.44 -6.91 -0.21
CA PHE A 63 -1.16 -6.34 0.19
C PHE A 63 -1.27 -4.84 0.41
N ALA A 64 -0.28 -4.31 1.13
CA ALA A 64 -0.04 -2.88 1.25
C ALA A 64 1.44 -2.60 1.04
N GLN A 65 1.77 -1.50 0.39
CA GLN A 65 3.15 -1.08 0.21
C GLN A 65 3.35 0.34 0.71
N LEU A 66 4.34 0.51 1.58
CA LEU A 66 4.73 1.80 2.15
C LEU A 66 6.08 2.23 1.59
N TYR A 67 6.18 3.50 1.23
CA TYR A 67 7.47 4.10 0.88
C TYR A 67 7.88 5.05 2.00
N PRO A 68 9.15 4.98 2.47
CA PRO A 68 9.64 5.90 3.48
C PRO A 68 9.83 7.30 2.91
N SER A 69 9.55 8.29 3.72
CA SER A 69 9.83 9.69 3.41
C SER A 69 10.09 10.45 4.70
N PHE A 70 10.22 11.76 4.61
CA PHE A 70 10.51 12.59 5.77
C PHE A 70 9.72 13.89 5.69
N SER A 71 9.35 14.41 6.83
CA SER A 71 8.79 15.76 6.95
C SER A 71 9.86 16.65 7.53
N SER A 72 10.34 17.60 6.73
CA SER A 72 11.35 18.56 7.22
C SER A 72 10.78 19.47 8.31
N VAL A 73 9.54 19.90 8.14
CA VAL A 73 8.89 20.77 9.13
C VAL A 73 8.76 20.06 10.48
N SER A 74 8.40 18.78 10.47
CA SER A 74 8.23 18.00 11.70
C SER A 74 9.53 17.39 12.20
N LEU A 75 10.62 17.48 11.44
CA LEU A 75 11.91 16.85 11.74
C LEU A 75 11.74 15.35 12.02
N ALA A 76 10.91 14.70 11.25
CA ALA A 76 10.50 13.34 11.55
C ALA A 76 10.26 12.52 10.28
N ARG A 77 10.28 11.19 10.48
CA ARG A 77 9.93 10.21 9.45
C ARG A 77 8.43 10.24 9.21
N ILE A 78 8.07 10.03 7.95
CA ILE A 78 6.69 9.73 7.53
C ILE A 78 6.75 8.53 6.58
N PHE A 79 5.59 7.93 6.32
CA PHE A 79 5.46 6.91 5.27
C PHE A 79 4.33 7.28 4.33
N ILE A 80 4.50 6.92 3.06
CA ILE A 80 3.46 7.02 2.05
C ILE A 80 2.88 5.62 1.86
N LEU A 81 1.61 5.45 2.17
CA LEU A 81 0.88 4.23 1.83
C LEU A 81 0.55 4.33 0.34
N ASN A 82 1.44 3.82 -0.50
CA ASN A 82 1.32 4.02 -1.94
C ASN A 82 0.37 3.02 -2.59
N ASP A 83 0.36 1.78 -2.11
CA ASP A 83 -0.45 0.71 -2.67
C ASP A 83 -1.25 0.03 -1.56
N LEU A 84 -2.53 -0.17 -1.82
CA LEU A 84 -3.42 -0.97 -0.98
C LEU A 84 -4.38 -1.71 -1.91
N PHE A 85 -4.33 -3.02 -1.87
CA PHE A 85 -5.15 -3.84 -2.75
C PHE A 85 -5.59 -5.12 -2.07
N VAL A 86 -6.86 -5.45 -2.23
CA VAL A 86 -7.45 -6.72 -1.77
C VAL A 86 -8.14 -7.33 -2.98
N GLN A 87 -7.86 -8.60 -3.27
CA GLN A 87 -8.52 -9.26 -4.40
C GLN A 87 -10.03 -9.29 -4.20
N GLU A 88 -10.77 -9.30 -5.30
CA GLU A 88 -12.22 -9.09 -5.29
C GLU A 88 -12.97 -10.05 -4.37
N GLN A 89 -12.58 -11.33 -4.38
CA GLN A 89 -13.25 -12.36 -3.58
C GLN A 89 -13.09 -12.16 -2.07
N ALA A 90 -12.05 -11.43 -1.67
CA ALA A 90 -11.75 -11.19 -0.25
C ALA A 90 -12.17 -9.80 0.22
N ARG A 91 -12.79 -9.01 -0.63
CA ARG A 91 -13.27 -7.67 -0.23
C ARG A 91 -14.44 -7.77 0.73
N ARG A 92 -14.64 -6.69 1.53
CA ARG A 92 -15.69 -6.60 2.55
C ARG A 92 -15.53 -7.58 3.71
N THR A 93 -14.31 -8.11 3.91
CA THR A 93 -13.99 -9.02 5.01
C THR A 93 -12.99 -8.40 5.99
N ARG A 94 -12.85 -7.07 5.97
CA ARG A 94 -11.95 -6.29 6.83
C ARG A 94 -10.46 -6.52 6.56
N VAL A 95 -10.09 -7.12 5.45
CA VAL A 95 -8.68 -7.32 5.09
C VAL A 95 -7.99 -5.96 4.90
N ALA A 96 -8.62 -5.05 4.18
CA ALA A 96 -8.06 -3.71 3.97
C ALA A 96 -7.87 -2.97 5.29
N SER A 97 -8.85 -3.01 6.18
CA SER A 97 -8.74 -2.39 7.51
C SER A 97 -7.59 -2.97 8.31
N SER A 98 -7.39 -4.28 8.24
CA SER A 98 -6.30 -4.97 8.92
C SER A 98 -4.93 -4.56 8.34
N LEU A 99 -4.84 -4.41 7.02
CA LEU A 99 -3.62 -3.92 6.37
C LEU A 99 -3.31 -2.48 6.79
N LEU A 100 -4.32 -1.62 6.87
CA LEU A 100 -4.15 -0.25 7.35
C LEU A 100 -3.66 -0.21 8.80
N SER A 101 -4.21 -1.06 9.66
CA SER A 101 -3.78 -1.15 11.05
C SER A 101 -2.33 -1.62 11.17
N ALA A 102 -1.95 -2.62 10.39
CA ALA A 102 -0.57 -3.12 10.38
C ALA A 102 0.40 -2.04 9.93
N ALA A 103 0.05 -1.29 8.89
CA ALA A 103 0.85 -0.17 8.40
C ALA A 103 1.03 0.90 9.47
N ALA A 104 -0.04 1.28 10.16
CA ALA A 104 0.01 2.29 11.20
C ALA A 104 0.87 1.84 12.38
N THR A 105 0.72 0.61 12.84
CA THR A 105 1.53 0.04 13.93
C THR A 105 3.01 0.04 13.57
N PHE A 106 3.34 -0.37 12.35
CA PHE A 106 4.71 -0.36 11.85
C PHE A 106 5.28 1.07 11.84
N ALA A 107 4.54 2.02 11.28
CA ALA A 107 4.98 3.40 11.19
C ALA A 107 5.27 4.00 12.57
N VAL A 108 4.39 3.77 13.53
CA VAL A 108 4.58 4.21 14.92
C VAL A 108 5.85 3.62 15.51
N SER A 109 6.11 2.33 15.26
CA SER A 109 7.30 1.65 15.80
C SER A 109 8.61 2.26 15.31
N LEU A 110 8.61 2.94 14.18
CA LEU A 110 9.77 3.61 13.61
C LEU A 110 9.79 5.11 13.87
N GLY A 111 8.89 5.62 14.70
CA GLY A 111 8.84 7.03 15.05
C GLY A 111 8.24 7.93 13.98
N ALA A 112 7.51 7.36 13.03
CA ALA A 112 6.84 8.17 12.01
C ALA A 112 5.69 8.97 12.64
N VAL A 113 5.51 10.19 12.15
CA VAL A 113 4.48 11.09 12.67
C VAL A 113 3.25 11.14 11.79
N ARG A 114 3.31 10.52 10.59
CA ARG A 114 2.19 10.55 9.66
C ARG A 114 2.31 9.44 8.62
N LEU A 115 1.15 8.91 8.21
CA LEU A 115 0.97 8.19 6.97
C LEU A 115 0.20 9.09 6.02
N SER A 116 0.55 9.09 4.75
CA SER A 116 -0.16 9.82 3.70
C SER A 116 -0.49 8.87 2.57
N LEU A 117 -1.60 9.13 1.88
CA LEU A 117 -1.98 8.37 0.69
C LEU A 117 -2.72 9.27 -0.29
N SER A 118 -2.80 8.81 -1.54
CA SER A 118 -3.64 9.41 -2.56
C SER A 118 -4.55 8.33 -3.14
N THR A 119 -5.78 8.68 -3.44
CA THR A 119 -6.73 7.79 -4.09
C THR A 119 -7.54 8.59 -5.11
N ALA A 120 -8.13 7.89 -6.09
CA ALA A 120 -8.93 8.55 -7.11
C ALA A 120 -10.12 9.29 -6.47
N LEU A 121 -10.41 10.47 -6.96
CA LEU A 121 -11.53 11.28 -6.47
C LEU A 121 -12.86 10.53 -6.51
N THR A 122 -13.02 9.63 -7.47
CA THR A 122 -14.24 8.87 -7.72
C THR A 122 -14.31 7.54 -6.98
N ASN A 123 -13.26 7.18 -6.24
CA ASN A 123 -13.24 5.91 -5.51
C ASN A 123 -13.93 6.05 -4.16
N ASP A 124 -15.27 6.04 -4.17
CA ASP A 124 -16.09 6.26 -2.99
C ASP A 124 -15.85 5.21 -1.91
N ALA A 125 -15.64 3.96 -2.30
CA ALA A 125 -15.39 2.87 -1.35
C ALA A 125 -14.08 3.11 -0.59
N ALA A 126 -13.03 3.56 -1.27
CA ALA A 126 -11.76 3.90 -0.64
C ALA A 126 -11.91 5.08 0.32
N HIS A 127 -12.62 6.13 -0.10
CA HIS A 127 -12.86 7.29 0.76
C HIS A 127 -13.61 6.90 2.04
N ALA A 128 -14.60 6.04 1.93
CA ALA A 128 -15.34 5.56 3.09
C ALA A 128 -14.45 4.73 4.02
N LEU A 129 -13.61 3.86 3.46
CA LEU A 129 -12.67 3.05 4.22
C LEU A 129 -11.71 3.94 5.02
N TYR A 130 -11.08 4.89 4.37
CA TYR A 130 -10.10 5.75 5.04
C TYR A 130 -10.73 6.59 6.13
N ARG A 131 -11.90 7.17 5.88
CA ARG A 131 -12.62 7.93 6.92
C ARG A 131 -12.94 7.05 8.12
N SER A 132 -13.43 5.84 7.90
CA SER A 132 -13.78 4.92 8.99
C SER A 132 -12.55 4.50 9.80
N ALA A 133 -11.38 4.50 9.18
CA ALA A 133 -10.11 4.17 9.83
C ALA A 133 -9.42 5.38 10.49
N GLY A 134 -10.06 6.55 10.51
CA GLY A 134 -9.53 7.74 11.18
C GLY A 134 -8.66 8.64 10.31
N TRP A 135 -8.58 8.38 9.02
CA TRP A 135 -7.84 9.25 8.11
C TRP A 135 -8.67 10.50 7.76
N ASN A 136 -7.97 11.62 7.61
CA ASN A 136 -8.59 12.89 7.26
C ASN A 136 -8.08 13.37 5.91
N ARG A 137 -9.00 13.82 5.06
CA ARG A 137 -8.63 14.40 3.77
C ARG A 137 -7.93 15.74 4.03
N ASP A 138 -6.81 15.95 3.33
CA ASP A 138 -6.06 17.20 3.45
C ASP A 138 -6.87 18.37 2.88
N GLN A 139 -6.98 19.43 3.65
CA GLN A 139 -7.68 20.66 3.25
C GLN A 139 -6.75 21.87 3.24
N GLN A 140 -5.47 21.68 3.55
CA GLN A 140 -4.48 22.77 3.65
C GLN A 140 -3.53 22.81 2.46
N PHE A 141 -3.27 21.66 1.83
CA PHE A 141 -2.28 21.55 0.78
C PHE A 141 -2.87 21.01 -0.49
N SER A 142 -2.45 21.57 -1.62
CA SER A 142 -2.72 21.02 -2.94
C SER A 142 -1.53 20.20 -3.42
N VAL A 143 -1.80 19.18 -4.23
CA VAL A 143 -0.74 18.36 -4.85
C VAL A 143 -0.57 18.81 -6.30
N TYR A 144 0.68 19.02 -6.70
CA TYR A 144 1.03 19.34 -8.08
C TYR A 144 1.93 18.26 -8.65
N HIS A 145 1.72 17.91 -9.89
CA HIS A 145 2.56 16.94 -10.61
C HIS A 145 3.21 17.61 -11.81
N LEU A 146 4.48 17.33 -12.03
CA LEU A 146 5.18 17.67 -13.26
C LEU A 146 5.58 16.36 -13.94
N ALA A 147 4.95 16.04 -15.05
CA ALA A 147 5.30 14.84 -15.81
C ALA A 147 6.69 15.03 -16.41
N LEU A 148 7.53 14.04 -16.24
CA LEU A 148 8.90 14.06 -16.76
C LEU A 148 9.00 13.14 -17.97
N SER A 149 9.67 13.60 -19.00
CA SER A 149 9.98 12.79 -20.18
C SER A 149 11.15 11.87 -19.85
N VAL A 150 10.99 10.61 -20.19
CA VAL A 150 12.04 9.60 -19.95
C VAL A 150 12.49 9.04 -21.29
#